data_4469e65e6351680a57a6e0b8d84f60d9
#
_entry.id   4469e65e6351680a57a6e0b8d84f60d9
#
_cell.length_a   1.000
_cell.length_b   1.000
_cell.length_c   1.000
_cell.angle_alpha   90.00
_cell.angle_beta   90.00
_cell.angle_gamma   90.00
#
_symmetry.space_group_name_H-M   'P 1'
#
loop_
_entity.id
_entity.type
_entity.pdbx_description
1 polymer ?
#
loop_
_entity_poly.entity_id
_entity_poly.type
_entity_poly.pdbx_seq_one_letter_code
_entity_poly.pdbx_strand_id
1 'polypeptide(L)'
;MLVLVLLVFHYQRERSPAQQIEIKARRTDMVGRMRYALAAASEAEKSAVLAVTDQDSQTFADQARAATAEVESLRQALGESFAASASQKEKDLLATFSRGFANFLRIDRDLLALTGKNTNIKAFALAFGPAAQAAQETDSALSRFLAKHATSAQKTLLLAAGAQAALLRLETRLPPHIAELSDPRMDEMEALMDKDDRQVRAGLDGLAAQPDLRADSDVASARAGYARFSELRTQILALSRQNTNLRSLAMSLDQKRKAMFTCQDALHALQQQIAAEPIPEAPSNPRRLSAGPHTGY
;
A
#
# COMPACT_ATOMS: atom_id res chain seq x y z
N MET A 1 -21.46 55.05 -33.34
CA MET A 1 -21.85 54.60 -31.99
C MET A 1 -21.54 53.13 -31.70
N LEU A 2 -21.78 52.22 -32.62
CA LEU A 2 -21.53 50.77 -32.43
C LEU A 2 -20.05 50.42 -32.19
N VAL A 3 -19.11 51.05 -32.88
CA VAL A 3 -17.66 50.81 -32.76
C VAL A 3 -17.14 51.25 -31.39
N LEU A 4 -17.67 52.33 -30.81
CA LEU A 4 -17.27 52.81 -29.49
C LEU A 4 -17.75 51.86 -28.38
N VAL A 5 -18.93 51.27 -28.53
CA VAL A 5 -19.49 50.28 -27.60
C VAL A 5 -18.67 48.99 -27.66
N LEU A 6 -18.24 48.53 -28.84
CA LEU A 6 -17.39 47.37 -29.00
C LEU A 6 -15.99 47.59 -28.42
N LEU A 7 -15.40 48.79 -28.57
CA LEU A 7 -14.13 49.16 -27.96
C LEU A 7 -14.21 49.23 -26.43
N VAL A 8 -15.30 49.78 -25.86
CA VAL A 8 -15.52 49.83 -24.43
C VAL A 8 -15.75 48.41 -23.86
N PHE A 9 -16.47 47.53 -24.58
CA PHE A 9 -16.62 46.13 -24.19
C PHE A 9 -15.32 45.36 -24.29
N HIS A 10 -14.46 45.66 -25.25
CA HIS A 10 -13.13 45.05 -25.38
C HIS A 10 -12.18 45.53 -24.27
N TYR A 11 -12.23 46.84 -23.96
CA TYR A 11 -11.40 47.47 -22.93
C TYR A 11 -11.81 47.05 -21.51
N GLN A 12 -13.09 46.75 -21.25
CA GLN A 12 -13.56 46.21 -19.95
C GLN A 12 -13.20 44.73 -19.76
N ARG A 13 -12.77 44.02 -20.80
CA ARG A 13 -12.41 42.61 -20.75
C ARG A 13 -10.91 42.35 -20.44
N GLU A 14 -10.07 43.38 -20.55
CA GLU A 14 -8.66 43.27 -20.16
C GLU A 14 -8.52 43.44 -18.66
N ARG A 15 -8.20 42.32 -18.00
CA ARG A 15 -7.87 42.34 -16.57
C ARG A 15 -6.65 43.23 -16.33
N SER A 16 -6.68 44.03 -15.27
CA SER A 16 -5.51 44.87 -14.93
C SER A 16 -4.26 44.00 -14.66
N PRO A 17 -3.06 44.53 -14.91
CA PRO A 17 -1.80 43.80 -14.57
C PRO A 17 -1.78 43.29 -13.15
N ALA A 18 -2.31 44.02 -12.16
CA ALA A 18 -2.42 43.60 -10.79
C ALA A 18 -3.29 42.37 -10.63
N GLN A 19 -4.47 42.31 -11.28
CA GLN A 19 -5.35 41.13 -11.28
C GLN A 19 -4.69 39.92 -11.93
N GLN A 20 -3.89 40.10 -12.97
CA GLN A 20 -3.18 39.00 -13.63
C GLN A 20 -2.08 38.44 -12.73
N ILE A 21 -1.34 39.29 -12.02
CA ILE A 21 -0.35 38.89 -11.03
C ILE A 21 -1.03 38.07 -9.92
N GLU A 22 -2.16 38.54 -9.40
CA GLU A 22 -2.92 37.83 -8.35
C GLU A 22 -3.39 36.44 -8.83
N ILE A 23 -3.96 36.35 -10.02
CA ILE A 23 -4.39 35.07 -10.60
C ILE A 23 -3.21 34.12 -10.77
N LYS A 24 -2.08 34.61 -11.29
CA LYS A 24 -0.86 33.82 -11.45
C LYS A 24 -0.33 33.32 -10.11
N ALA A 25 -0.26 34.18 -9.11
CA ALA A 25 0.16 33.82 -7.76
C ALA A 25 -0.76 32.75 -7.16
N ARG A 26 -2.09 32.91 -7.27
CA ARG A 26 -3.06 31.93 -6.79
C ARG A 26 -2.96 30.59 -7.51
N ARG A 27 -2.74 30.57 -8.83
CA ARG A 27 -2.53 29.31 -9.58
C ARG A 27 -1.26 28.62 -9.16
N THR A 28 -0.17 29.37 -8.96
CA THR A 28 1.12 28.84 -8.49
C THR A 28 0.97 28.24 -7.09
N ASP A 29 0.24 28.94 -6.20
CA ASP A 29 -0.06 28.42 -4.85
C ASP A 29 -0.86 27.10 -4.91
N MET A 30 -1.93 27.05 -5.70
CA MET A 30 -2.73 25.83 -5.88
C MET A 30 -1.87 24.65 -6.36
N VAL A 31 -0.99 24.84 -7.34
CA VAL A 31 -0.07 23.80 -7.82
C VAL A 31 0.92 23.39 -6.74
N GLY A 32 1.45 24.35 -5.97
CA GLY A 32 2.32 24.09 -4.81
C GLY A 32 1.63 23.21 -3.76
N ARG A 33 0.40 23.55 -3.40
CA ARG A 33 -0.42 22.78 -2.47
C ARG A 33 -0.77 21.39 -3.01
N MET A 34 -1.11 21.26 -4.30
CA MET A 34 -1.31 19.95 -4.93
C MET A 34 -0.08 19.06 -4.80
N ARG A 35 1.12 19.60 -5.02
CA ARG A 35 2.38 18.86 -4.86
C ARG A 35 2.60 18.42 -3.41
N TYR A 36 2.34 19.30 -2.46
CA TYR A 36 2.44 18.99 -1.03
C TYR A 36 1.44 17.89 -0.62
N ALA A 37 0.17 18.06 -0.97
CA ALA A 37 -0.87 17.09 -0.63
C ALA A 37 -0.62 15.72 -1.29
N LEU A 38 -0.11 15.70 -2.54
CA LEU A 38 0.28 14.46 -3.22
C LEU A 38 1.45 13.75 -2.51
N ALA A 39 2.42 14.50 -2.00
CA ALA A 39 3.52 13.96 -1.20
C ALA A 39 3.02 13.41 0.13
N ALA A 40 2.14 14.14 0.82
CA ALA A 40 1.50 13.70 2.07
C ALA A 40 0.67 12.43 1.88
N ALA A 41 -0.06 12.32 0.77
CA ALA A 41 -0.79 11.11 0.41
C ALA A 41 0.13 9.90 0.25
N SER A 42 1.28 10.08 -0.42
CA SER A 42 2.26 9.01 -0.60
C SER A 42 2.97 8.61 0.70
N GLU A 43 3.22 9.55 1.59
CA GLU A 43 3.80 9.29 2.92
C GLU A 43 2.81 8.48 3.78
N ALA A 44 1.57 8.93 3.86
CA ALA A 44 0.53 8.25 4.62
C ALA A 44 0.24 6.84 4.06
N GLU A 45 0.22 6.68 2.74
CA GLU A 45 0.07 5.37 2.10
C GLU A 45 1.20 4.41 2.51
N LYS A 46 2.47 4.84 2.48
CA LYS A 46 3.60 4.02 2.92
C LYS A 46 3.49 3.66 4.40
N SER A 47 3.07 4.60 5.22
CA SER A 47 2.81 4.35 6.64
C SER A 47 1.71 3.30 6.84
N ALA A 48 0.64 3.33 6.03
CA ALA A 48 -0.41 2.32 6.05
C ALA A 48 0.11 0.92 5.65
N VAL A 49 1.01 0.85 4.65
CA VAL A 49 1.64 -0.41 4.20
C VAL A 49 2.55 -1.01 5.28
N LEU A 50 3.25 -0.17 6.03
CA LEU A 50 4.22 -0.58 7.05
C LEU A 50 3.62 -0.75 8.44
N ALA A 51 2.38 -0.33 8.66
CA ALA A 51 1.71 -0.44 9.93
C ALA A 51 1.51 -1.90 10.35
N VAL A 52 1.74 -2.19 11.63
CA VAL A 52 1.69 -3.55 12.18
C VAL A 52 0.36 -3.89 12.85
N THR A 53 -0.54 -2.91 12.98
CA THR A 53 -1.90 -3.10 13.51
C THR A 53 -2.95 -2.71 12.47
N ASP A 54 -4.11 -3.34 12.51
CA ASP A 54 -5.24 -2.98 11.63
C ASP A 54 -5.67 -1.52 11.87
N GLN A 55 -5.64 -1.05 13.11
CA GLN A 55 -6.04 0.30 13.48
C GLN A 55 -5.08 1.35 12.91
N ASP A 56 -3.77 1.15 13.05
CA ASP A 56 -2.77 2.08 12.50
C ASP A 56 -2.84 2.09 10.97
N SER A 57 -2.93 0.91 10.34
CA SER A 57 -3.11 0.80 8.89
C SER A 57 -4.33 1.58 8.41
N GLN A 58 -5.46 1.48 9.11
CA GLN A 58 -6.68 2.21 8.76
C GLN A 58 -6.51 3.71 8.96
N THR A 59 -5.89 4.13 10.08
CA THR A 59 -5.65 5.55 10.37
C THR A 59 -4.81 6.21 9.28
N PHE A 60 -3.71 5.57 8.89
CA PHE A 60 -2.86 6.09 7.81
C PHE A 60 -3.54 6.00 6.43
N ALA A 61 -4.33 4.98 6.16
CA ALA A 61 -5.12 4.89 4.95
C ALA A 61 -6.14 6.03 4.83
N ASP A 62 -6.78 6.43 5.93
CA ASP A 62 -7.71 7.56 5.95
C ASP A 62 -6.98 8.89 5.75
N GLN A 63 -5.78 9.06 6.30
CA GLN A 63 -4.93 10.22 6.03
C GLN A 63 -4.52 10.30 4.55
N ALA A 64 -4.17 9.18 3.93
CA ALA A 64 -3.85 9.12 2.50
C ALA A 64 -5.07 9.53 1.64
N ARG A 65 -6.26 9.03 1.97
CA ARG A 65 -7.53 9.41 1.29
C ARG A 65 -7.86 10.89 1.46
N ALA A 66 -7.67 11.45 2.65
CA ALA A 66 -7.91 12.87 2.90
C ALA A 66 -6.95 13.74 2.06
N ALA A 67 -5.68 13.38 1.99
CA ALA A 67 -4.69 14.11 1.20
C ALA A 67 -4.98 14.02 -0.31
N THR A 68 -5.40 12.85 -0.82
CA THR A 68 -5.80 12.72 -2.24
C THR A 68 -7.07 13.50 -2.56
N ALA A 69 -8.02 13.60 -1.63
CA ALA A 69 -9.20 14.43 -1.77
C ALA A 69 -8.86 15.93 -1.84
N GLU A 70 -7.86 16.39 -1.09
CA GLU A 70 -7.36 17.76 -1.20
C GLU A 70 -6.75 18.03 -2.59
N VAL A 71 -5.95 17.10 -3.12
CA VAL A 71 -5.41 17.21 -4.51
C VAL A 71 -6.54 17.35 -5.51
N GLU A 72 -7.59 16.55 -5.41
CA GLU A 72 -8.74 16.59 -6.33
C GLU A 72 -9.49 17.92 -6.22
N SER A 73 -9.75 18.43 -5.02
CA SER A 73 -10.38 19.73 -4.79
C SER A 73 -9.57 20.88 -5.42
N LEU A 74 -8.25 20.88 -5.21
CA LEU A 74 -7.35 21.88 -5.79
C LEU A 74 -7.28 21.77 -7.31
N ARG A 75 -7.27 20.54 -7.87
CA ARG A 75 -7.31 20.31 -9.32
C ARG A 75 -8.57 20.89 -9.96
N GLN A 76 -9.73 20.71 -9.33
CA GLN A 76 -11.01 21.27 -9.79
C GLN A 76 -10.98 22.79 -9.72
N ALA A 77 -10.57 23.38 -8.60
CA ALA A 77 -10.46 24.83 -8.44
C ALA A 77 -9.48 25.46 -9.46
N LEU A 78 -8.37 24.77 -9.76
CA LEU A 78 -7.42 25.20 -10.78
C LEU A 78 -8.03 25.13 -12.18
N GLY A 79 -8.80 24.07 -12.48
CA GLY A 79 -9.56 23.93 -13.74
C GLY A 79 -10.56 25.06 -13.96
N GLU A 80 -11.31 25.44 -12.93
CA GLU A 80 -12.21 26.59 -12.97
C GLU A 80 -11.47 27.91 -13.22
N SER A 81 -10.33 28.12 -12.55
CA SER A 81 -9.47 29.27 -12.80
C SER A 81 -8.94 29.31 -14.24
N PHE A 82 -8.70 28.13 -14.86
CA PHE A 82 -8.21 28.02 -16.22
C PHE A 82 -9.29 28.29 -17.28
N ALA A 83 -10.55 27.98 -16.99
CA ALA A 83 -11.66 28.23 -17.92
C ALA A 83 -11.74 29.69 -18.34
N ALA A 84 -11.37 30.62 -17.47
CA ALA A 84 -11.54 32.05 -17.68
C ALA A 84 -10.37 32.73 -18.44
N SER A 85 -9.12 32.20 -18.38
CA SER A 85 -7.96 32.94 -18.90
C SER A 85 -6.65 32.14 -19.02
N ALA A 86 -6.70 30.80 -19.06
CA ALA A 86 -5.49 30.01 -19.23
C ALA A 86 -5.12 29.84 -20.72
N SER A 87 -3.81 29.75 -21.00
CA SER A 87 -3.31 29.33 -22.31
C SER A 87 -3.71 27.89 -22.63
N GLN A 88 -3.75 27.52 -23.90
CA GLN A 88 -4.03 26.13 -24.28
C GLN A 88 -3.02 25.16 -23.67
N LYS A 89 -1.76 25.56 -23.59
CA LYS A 89 -0.69 24.75 -23.02
C LYS A 89 -0.89 24.48 -21.51
N GLU A 90 -1.35 25.47 -20.73
CA GLU A 90 -1.71 25.25 -19.32
C GLU A 90 -2.86 24.24 -19.18
N LYS A 91 -3.89 24.34 -20.03
CA LYS A 91 -5.03 23.42 -20.06
C LYS A 91 -4.59 21.99 -20.39
N ASP A 92 -3.70 21.83 -21.39
CA ASP A 92 -3.18 20.53 -21.82
C ASP A 92 -2.31 19.89 -20.73
N LEU A 93 -1.51 20.68 -20.00
CA LEU A 93 -0.71 20.21 -18.88
C LEU A 93 -1.59 19.79 -17.67
N LEU A 94 -2.64 20.55 -17.36
CA LEU A 94 -3.61 20.16 -16.34
C LEU A 94 -4.36 18.87 -16.74
N ALA A 95 -4.71 18.72 -18.02
CA ALA A 95 -5.33 17.50 -18.51
C ALA A 95 -4.36 16.29 -18.42
N THR A 96 -3.07 16.51 -18.68
CA THR A 96 -2.04 15.48 -18.52
C THR A 96 -1.90 15.07 -17.07
N PHE A 97 -1.82 16.02 -16.13
CA PHE A 97 -1.87 15.74 -14.70
C PHE A 97 -3.13 14.95 -14.33
N SER A 98 -4.31 15.37 -14.78
CA SER A 98 -5.58 14.74 -14.44
C SER A 98 -5.64 13.27 -14.86
N ARG A 99 -5.09 12.92 -16.04
CA ARG A 99 -4.97 11.51 -16.47
C ARG A 99 -4.02 10.71 -15.58
N GLY A 100 -2.85 11.27 -15.26
CA GLY A 100 -1.88 10.65 -14.34
C GLY A 100 -2.46 10.44 -12.95
N PHE A 101 -3.16 11.45 -12.43
CA PHE A 101 -3.78 11.41 -11.13
C PHE A 101 -4.94 10.41 -11.04
N ALA A 102 -5.74 10.27 -12.09
CA ALA A 102 -6.78 9.23 -12.14
C ALA A 102 -6.18 7.82 -12.04
N ASN A 103 -5.04 7.56 -12.71
CA ASN A 103 -4.32 6.29 -12.55
C ASN A 103 -3.74 6.13 -11.16
N PHE A 104 -3.16 7.19 -10.58
CA PHE A 104 -2.67 7.22 -9.20
C PHE A 104 -3.77 6.84 -8.21
N LEU A 105 -4.97 7.45 -8.31
CA LEU A 105 -6.12 7.16 -7.44
C LEU A 105 -6.61 5.71 -7.56
N ARG A 106 -6.60 5.15 -8.78
CA ARG A 106 -6.97 3.76 -9.00
C ARG A 106 -6.03 2.81 -8.24
N ILE A 107 -4.71 3.01 -8.42
CA ILE A 107 -3.68 2.19 -7.74
C ILE A 107 -3.78 2.39 -6.23
N ASP A 108 -3.95 3.62 -5.77
CA ASP A 108 -4.08 3.97 -4.35
C ASP A 108 -5.24 3.23 -3.67
N ARG A 109 -6.40 3.26 -4.29
CA ARG A 109 -7.59 2.55 -3.80
C ARG A 109 -7.34 1.05 -3.68
N ASP A 110 -6.77 0.42 -4.73
CA ASP A 110 -6.52 -1.01 -4.77
C ASP A 110 -5.47 -1.41 -3.70
N LEU A 111 -4.42 -0.60 -3.53
CA LEU A 111 -3.38 -0.77 -2.53
C LEU A 111 -3.93 -0.61 -1.10
N LEU A 112 -4.64 0.48 -0.81
CA LEU A 112 -5.19 0.75 0.53
C LEU A 112 -6.27 -0.27 0.94
N ALA A 113 -6.93 -0.93 -0.02
CA ALA A 113 -7.83 -2.05 0.27
C ALA A 113 -7.11 -3.31 0.77
N LEU A 114 -5.81 -3.43 0.52
CA LEU A 114 -4.99 -4.54 1.01
C LEU A 114 -4.38 -4.25 2.38
N THR A 115 -3.96 -3.00 2.65
CA THR A 115 -3.20 -2.65 3.88
C THR A 115 -3.95 -2.99 5.16
N GLY A 116 -5.24 -2.66 5.26
CA GLY A 116 -6.04 -2.90 6.47
C GLY A 116 -6.32 -4.37 6.79
N LYS A 117 -5.95 -5.32 5.92
CA LYS A 117 -6.17 -6.75 6.16
C LYS A 117 -5.05 -7.39 6.98
N ASN A 118 -3.82 -6.95 6.85
CA ASN A 118 -2.63 -7.39 7.59
C ASN A 118 -2.47 -8.92 7.66
N THR A 119 -2.73 -9.64 6.57
CA THR A 119 -2.84 -11.10 6.61
C THR A 119 -1.51 -11.81 6.87
N ASN A 120 -0.40 -11.26 6.37
CA ASN A 120 0.93 -11.83 6.68
C ASN A 120 1.28 -11.64 8.16
N ILE A 121 0.99 -10.49 8.75
CA ILE A 121 1.22 -10.21 10.17
C ILE A 121 0.39 -11.16 11.04
N LYS A 122 -0.89 -11.35 10.70
CA LYS A 122 -1.78 -12.29 11.39
C LYS A 122 -1.29 -13.74 11.23
N ALA A 123 -0.83 -14.13 10.06
CA ALA A 123 -0.25 -15.46 9.81
C ALA A 123 1.00 -15.69 10.65
N PHE A 124 1.92 -14.71 10.72
CA PHE A 124 3.10 -14.80 11.60
C PHE A 124 2.71 -14.87 13.08
N ALA A 125 1.75 -14.07 13.54
CA ALA A 125 1.28 -14.13 14.92
C ALA A 125 0.73 -15.51 15.28
N LEU A 126 -0.04 -16.15 14.38
CA LEU A 126 -0.50 -17.52 14.57
C LEU A 126 0.65 -18.53 14.53
N ALA A 127 1.59 -18.39 13.59
CA ALA A 127 2.69 -19.33 13.40
C ALA A 127 3.64 -19.36 14.61
N PHE A 128 4.05 -18.19 15.11
CA PHE A 128 4.99 -18.06 16.23
C PHE A 128 4.33 -18.10 17.63
N GLY A 129 3.01 -17.98 17.68
CA GLY A 129 2.25 -18.07 18.92
C GLY A 129 1.58 -19.44 19.08
N PRO A 130 0.27 -19.55 18.86
CA PRO A 130 -0.49 -20.75 19.18
C PRO A 130 -0.09 -21.99 18.36
N ALA A 131 0.37 -21.84 17.11
CA ALA A 131 0.82 -23.00 16.33
C ALA A 131 2.16 -23.54 16.83
N ALA A 132 3.13 -22.68 17.15
CA ALA A 132 4.39 -23.10 17.77
C ALA A 132 4.14 -23.78 19.13
N GLN A 133 3.21 -23.26 19.94
CA GLN A 133 2.83 -23.91 21.20
C GLN A 133 2.25 -25.32 20.97
N ALA A 134 1.33 -25.47 20.03
CA ALA A 134 0.73 -26.78 19.72
C ALA A 134 1.76 -27.77 19.15
N ALA A 135 2.70 -27.29 18.33
CA ALA A 135 3.84 -28.08 17.86
C ALA A 135 4.73 -28.54 19.02
N GLN A 136 5.08 -27.63 19.93
CA GLN A 136 5.91 -27.92 21.09
C GLN A 136 5.23 -28.94 22.07
N GLU A 137 3.93 -28.80 22.27
CA GLU A 137 3.15 -29.77 23.08
C GLU A 137 3.19 -31.16 22.45
N THR A 138 3.05 -31.23 21.11
CA THR A 138 3.12 -32.50 20.37
C THR A 138 4.51 -33.09 20.41
N ASP A 139 5.54 -32.29 20.18
CA ASP A 139 6.95 -32.69 20.23
C ASP A 139 7.33 -33.22 21.63
N SER A 140 6.95 -32.49 22.69
CA SER A 140 7.20 -32.89 24.08
C SER A 140 6.52 -34.20 24.43
N ALA A 141 5.29 -34.41 23.95
CA ALA A 141 4.59 -35.68 24.17
C ALA A 141 5.28 -36.86 23.46
N LEU A 142 5.70 -36.67 22.20
CA LEU A 142 6.46 -37.67 21.45
C LEU A 142 7.83 -37.94 22.07
N SER A 143 8.51 -36.92 22.60
CA SER A 143 9.79 -37.05 23.29
C SER A 143 9.64 -37.86 24.58
N ARG A 144 8.60 -37.60 25.40
CA ARG A 144 8.30 -38.43 26.61
C ARG A 144 7.98 -39.87 26.21
N PHE A 145 7.16 -40.04 25.16
CA PHE A 145 6.86 -41.35 24.61
C PHE A 145 8.12 -42.11 24.23
N LEU A 146 9.02 -41.52 23.46
CA LEU A 146 10.28 -42.14 23.03
C LEU A 146 11.17 -42.51 24.22
N ALA A 147 11.27 -41.65 25.23
CA ALA A 147 12.05 -41.94 26.46
C ALA A 147 11.46 -43.11 27.25
N LYS A 148 10.12 -43.16 27.44
CA LYS A 148 9.40 -44.22 28.15
C LYS A 148 9.48 -45.57 27.41
N HIS A 149 9.48 -45.56 26.10
CA HIS A 149 9.42 -46.75 25.27
C HIS A 149 10.76 -47.06 24.53
N ALA A 150 11.89 -46.61 25.10
CA ALA A 150 13.22 -46.71 24.44
C ALA A 150 13.63 -48.19 24.08
N THR A 151 13.06 -49.18 24.74
CA THR A 151 13.29 -50.63 24.51
C THR A 151 12.19 -51.28 23.67
N SER A 152 11.20 -50.51 23.18
CA SER A 152 10.12 -51.05 22.37
C SER A 152 10.58 -51.46 20.95
N ALA A 153 9.73 -52.19 20.23
CA ALA A 153 10.02 -52.61 18.88
C ALA A 153 10.46 -51.43 18.00
N GLN A 154 11.48 -51.65 17.17
CA GLN A 154 12.04 -50.64 16.25
C GLN A 154 10.94 -49.92 15.42
N LYS A 155 9.91 -50.64 14.97
CA LYS A 155 8.78 -50.06 14.23
C LYS A 155 8.06 -48.98 15.04
N THR A 156 7.84 -49.16 16.33
CA THR A 156 7.18 -48.19 17.23
C THR A 156 8.01 -46.92 17.37
N LEU A 157 9.32 -47.07 17.59
CA LEU A 157 10.25 -45.93 17.67
C LEU A 157 10.31 -45.16 16.36
N LEU A 158 10.35 -45.85 15.19
CA LEU A 158 10.35 -45.19 13.87
C LEU A 158 9.06 -44.43 13.60
N LEU A 159 7.90 -44.90 14.05
CA LEU A 159 6.63 -44.15 13.92
C LEU A 159 6.68 -42.85 14.72
N ALA A 160 7.11 -42.90 15.99
CA ALA A 160 7.19 -41.74 16.85
C ALA A 160 8.23 -40.72 16.34
N ALA A 161 9.47 -41.15 16.09
CA ALA A 161 10.54 -40.29 15.64
C ALA A 161 10.26 -39.72 14.22
N GLY A 162 9.62 -40.52 13.35
CA GLY A 162 9.20 -40.08 12.03
C GLY A 162 8.11 -39.02 12.09
N ALA A 163 7.14 -39.15 12.99
CA ALA A 163 6.11 -38.11 13.20
C ALA A 163 6.71 -36.83 13.77
N GLN A 164 7.63 -36.95 14.76
CA GLN A 164 8.33 -35.80 15.34
C GLN A 164 9.15 -35.03 14.29
N ALA A 165 9.95 -35.73 13.49
CA ALA A 165 10.73 -35.11 12.43
C ALA A 165 9.87 -34.44 11.35
N ALA A 166 8.73 -35.03 11.00
CA ALA A 166 7.80 -34.46 10.04
C ALA A 166 7.10 -33.20 10.60
N LEU A 167 6.73 -33.20 11.87
CA LEU A 167 6.17 -32.02 12.56
C LEU A 167 7.14 -30.85 12.52
N LEU A 168 8.41 -31.06 12.85
CA LEU A 168 9.44 -30.00 12.80
C LEU A 168 9.62 -29.45 11.40
N ARG A 169 9.55 -30.29 10.35
CA ARG A 169 9.60 -29.81 8.96
C ARG A 169 8.36 -28.99 8.58
N LEU A 170 7.17 -29.34 9.08
CA LEU A 170 5.96 -28.54 8.91
C LEU A 170 6.12 -27.15 9.52
N GLU A 171 6.52 -27.11 10.80
CA GLU A 171 6.71 -25.86 11.53
C GLU A 171 7.72 -24.94 10.84
N THR A 172 8.88 -25.46 10.44
CA THR A 172 9.95 -24.68 9.78
C THR A 172 9.59 -24.17 8.40
N ARG A 173 8.56 -24.74 7.72
CA ARG A 173 8.09 -24.25 6.42
C ARG A 173 7.04 -23.15 6.48
N LEU A 174 6.41 -22.92 7.63
CA LEU A 174 5.40 -21.86 7.76
C LEU A 174 5.96 -20.45 7.53
N PRO A 175 7.08 -20.03 8.17
CA PRO A 175 7.61 -18.68 7.96
C PRO A 175 8.01 -18.37 6.51
N PRO A 176 8.76 -19.23 5.79
CA PRO A 176 9.07 -18.96 4.39
C PRO A 176 7.84 -18.92 3.49
N HIS A 177 6.80 -19.74 3.76
CA HIS A 177 5.54 -19.67 3.03
C HIS A 177 4.82 -18.34 3.25
N ILE A 178 4.80 -17.81 4.47
CA ILE A 178 4.18 -16.51 4.79
C ILE A 178 4.93 -15.34 4.11
N ALA A 179 6.23 -15.49 3.91
CA ALA A 179 7.09 -14.49 3.29
C ALA A 179 7.18 -14.61 1.76
N GLU A 180 6.55 -15.61 1.14
CA GLU A 180 6.63 -15.85 -0.30
C GLU A 180 5.59 -15.03 -1.08
N LEU A 181 5.99 -14.46 -2.22
CA LEU A 181 5.13 -13.71 -3.15
C LEU A 181 4.65 -14.55 -4.32
N SER A 182 5.40 -15.60 -4.66
CA SER A 182 5.14 -16.43 -5.82
C SER A 182 4.13 -17.51 -5.52
N ASP A 183 2.94 -17.44 -6.11
CA ASP A 183 1.93 -18.49 -5.96
C ASP A 183 2.45 -19.89 -6.36
N PRO A 184 3.23 -20.09 -7.47
CA PRO A 184 3.83 -21.39 -7.77
C PRO A 184 4.78 -21.92 -6.69
N ARG A 185 5.59 -21.04 -6.07
CA ARG A 185 6.47 -21.45 -4.97
C ARG A 185 5.71 -21.80 -3.70
N MET A 186 4.61 -21.09 -3.43
CA MET A 186 3.69 -21.49 -2.35
C MET A 186 3.10 -22.88 -2.61
N ASP A 187 2.70 -23.19 -3.86
CA ASP A 187 2.19 -24.51 -4.22
C ASP A 187 3.21 -25.62 -3.97
N GLU A 188 4.48 -25.39 -4.33
CA GLU A 188 5.58 -26.33 -4.06
C GLU A 188 5.77 -26.56 -2.55
N MET A 189 5.74 -25.49 -1.75
CA MET A 189 5.89 -25.60 -0.30
C MET A 189 4.70 -26.32 0.35
N GLU A 190 3.48 -26.03 -0.10
CA GLU A 190 2.27 -26.70 0.40
C GLU A 190 2.28 -28.20 0.07
N ALA A 191 2.71 -28.59 -1.15
CA ALA A 191 2.85 -30.00 -1.52
C ALA A 191 3.83 -30.75 -0.60
N LEU A 192 4.94 -30.10 -0.21
CA LEU A 192 5.87 -30.65 0.78
C LEU A 192 5.27 -30.72 2.18
N MET A 193 4.52 -29.67 2.61
CA MET A 193 3.82 -29.69 3.88
C MET A 193 2.76 -30.78 3.96
N ASP A 194 2.02 -31.03 2.86
CA ASP A 194 1.03 -32.11 2.80
C ASP A 194 1.65 -33.51 2.88
N LYS A 195 2.87 -33.67 2.32
CA LYS A 195 3.62 -34.90 2.50
C LYS A 195 4.01 -35.13 3.98
N ASP A 196 4.49 -34.07 4.63
CA ASP A 196 4.87 -34.16 6.05
C ASP A 196 3.64 -34.32 6.94
N ASP A 197 2.51 -33.67 6.64
CA ASP A 197 1.23 -33.88 7.36
C ASP A 197 0.78 -35.36 7.32
N ARG A 198 0.81 -35.95 6.13
CA ARG A 198 0.51 -37.38 6.00
C ARG A 198 1.45 -38.25 6.84
N GLN A 199 2.72 -37.90 6.92
CA GLN A 199 3.71 -38.64 7.70
C GLN A 199 3.44 -38.50 9.22
N VAL A 200 3.08 -37.30 9.73
CA VAL A 200 2.71 -37.13 11.14
C VAL A 200 1.48 -37.95 11.47
N ARG A 201 0.41 -37.82 10.65
CA ARG A 201 -0.82 -38.58 10.88
C ARG A 201 -0.60 -40.09 10.85
N ALA A 202 0.11 -40.59 9.85
CA ALA A 202 0.42 -42.01 9.75
C ALA A 202 1.22 -42.51 10.93
N GLY A 203 2.17 -41.74 11.47
CA GLY A 203 2.93 -42.05 12.65
C GLY A 203 2.05 -42.13 13.93
N LEU A 204 1.26 -41.07 14.17
CA LEU A 204 0.38 -40.97 15.32
C LEU A 204 -0.73 -42.04 15.32
N ASP A 205 -1.34 -42.28 14.15
CA ASP A 205 -2.39 -43.28 13.99
C ASP A 205 -1.80 -44.70 14.10
N GLY A 206 -0.59 -44.92 13.52
CA GLY A 206 0.13 -46.19 13.68
C GLY A 206 0.52 -46.51 15.11
N LEU A 207 0.84 -45.51 15.94
CA LEU A 207 1.05 -45.69 17.38
C LEU A 207 -0.27 -46.03 18.10
N ALA A 208 -1.33 -45.24 17.84
CA ALA A 208 -2.64 -45.45 18.51
C ALA A 208 -3.32 -46.77 18.11
N ALA A 209 -2.99 -47.37 16.97
CA ALA A 209 -3.49 -48.65 16.52
C ALA A 209 -2.88 -49.86 17.27
N GLN A 210 -1.75 -49.68 17.94
CA GLN A 210 -1.13 -50.75 18.71
C GLN A 210 -1.92 -51.00 19.99
N PRO A 211 -2.32 -52.28 20.30
CA PRO A 211 -3.18 -52.58 21.46
C PRO A 211 -2.59 -52.08 22.77
N ASP A 212 -1.27 -52.23 22.94
CA ASP A 212 -0.56 -51.88 24.18
C ASP A 212 -0.38 -50.37 24.37
N LEU A 213 -0.53 -49.57 23.30
CA LEU A 213 -0.36 -48.13 23.29
C LEU A 213 -1.69 -47.37 23.18
N ARG A 214 -2.80 -48.06 23.03
CA ARG A 214 -4.14 -47.45 22.85
C ARG A 214 -4.53 -46.52 24.01
N ALA A 215 -4.10 -46.85 25.24
CA ALA A 215 -4.34 -46.05 26.44
C ALA A 215 -3.13 -45.20 26.86
N ASP A 216 -2.09 -45.11 26.02
CA ASP A 216 -0.90 -44.32 26.36
C ASP A 216 -1.22 -42.83 26.33
N SER A 217 -1.00 -42.13 27.44
CA SER A 217 -1.33 -40.72 27.62
C SER A 217 -0.47 -39.80 26.76
N ASP A 218 0.77 -40.20 26.45
CA ASP A 218 1.65 -39.37 25.59
C ASP A 218 1.23 -39.46 24.14
N VAL A 219 0.79 -40.65 23.66
CA VAL A 219 0.20 -40.78 22.30
C VAL A 219 -1.10 -39.96 22.19
N ALA A 220 -1.98 -40.03 23.21
CA ALA A 220 -3.19 -39.23 23.24
C ALA A 220 -2.91 -37.70 23.20
N SER A 221 -1.94 -37.28 24.03
CA SER A 221 -1.49 -35.86 24.09
C SER A 221 -0.90 -35.40 22.76
N ALA A 222 -0.02 -36.23 22.13
CA ALA A 222 0.56 -35.90 20.83
C ALA A 222 -0.51 -35.73 19.71
N ARG A 223 -1.51 -36.64 19.70
CA ARG A 223 -2.63 -36.53 18.73
C ARG A 223 -3.45 -35.26 18.95
N ALA A 224 -3.76 -34.92 20.21
CA ALA A 224 -4.52 -33.70 20.52
C ALA A 224 -3.75 -32.44 20.20
N GLY A 225 -2.46 -32.37 20.49
CA GLY A 225 -1.58 -31.26 20.13
C GLY A 225 -1.48 -31.11 18.63
N TYR A 226 -1.27 -32.19 17.89
CA TYR A 226 -1.19 -32.17 16.45
C TYR A 226 -2.50 -31.76 15.78
N ALA A 227 -3.66 -32.17 16.29
CA ALA A 227 -4.95 -31.72 15.77
C ALA A 227 -5.07 -30.20 15.84
N ARG A 228 -4.72 -29.57 16.99
CA ARG A 228 -4.69 -28.11 17.13
C ARG A 228 -3.69 -27.46 16.17
N PHE A 229 -2.48 -27.99 16.07
CA PHE A 229 -1.48 -27.49 15.11
C PHE A 229 -2.00 -27.54 13.68
N SER A 230 -2.64 -28.63 13.28
CA SER A 230 -3.17 -28.81 11.91
C SER A 230 -4.28 -27.81 11.57
N GLU A 231 -5.18 -27.50 12.53
CA GLU A 231 -6.19 -26.46 12.37
C GLU A 231 -5.56 -25.06 12.20
N LEU A 232 -4.59 -24.74 13.07
CA LEU A 232 -3.87 -23.47 13.01
C LEU A 232 -3.04 -23.35 11.72
N ARG A 233 -2.39 -24.43 11.27
CA ARG A 233 -1.72 -24.47 9.96
C ARG A 233 -2.67 -24.11 8.82
N THR A 234 -3.87 -24.66 8.80
CA THR A 234 -4.87 -24.34 7.78
C THR A 234 -5.22 -22.84 7.77
N GLN A 235 -5.41 -22.26 8.94
CA GLN A 235 -5.67 -20.81 9.07
C GLN A 235 -4.47 -19.97 8.59
N ILE A 236 -3.25 -20.35 8.98
CA ILE A 236 -2.02 -19.69 8.58
C ILE A 236 -1.86 -19.71 7.07
N LEU A 237 -2.04 -20.85 6.41
CA LEU A 237 -1.94 -20.96 4.96
C LEU A 237 -2.99 -20.11 4.26
N ALA A 238 -4.24 -20.09 4.74
CA ALA A 238 -5.31 -19.26 4.19
C ALA A 238 -5.01 -17.76 4.28
N LEU A 239 -4.43 -17.29 5.39
CA LEU A 239 -3.98 -15.91 5.56
C LEU A 239 -2.75 -15.60 4.68
N SER A 240 -1.79 -16.51 4.66
CA SER A 240 -0.57 -16.40 3.85
C SER A 240 -0.89 -16.29 2.36
N ARG A 241 -1.81 -17.07 1.84
CA ARG A 241 -2.26 -17.01 0.43
C ARG A 241 -2.88 -15.66 0.04
N GLN A 242 -3.53 -14.96 0.95
CA GLN A 242 -4.02 -13.60 0.68
C GLN A 242 -2.86 -12.64 0.49
N ASN A 243 -1.80 -12.78 1.25
CA ASN A 243 -0.50 -12.13 1.09
C ASN A 243 -0.59 -10.59 0.97
N THR A 244 -1.49 -9.98 1.76
CA THR A 244 -1.89 -8.59 1.54
C THR A 244 -0.79 -7.59 1.85
N ASN A 245 0.05 -7.83 2.88
CA ASN A 245 1.15 -6.95 3.23
C ASN A 245 2.23 -6.91 2.14
N LEU A 246 2.64 -8.08 1.63
CA LEU A 246 3.67 -8.14 0.59
C LEU A 246 3.15 -7.62 -0.77
N ARG A 247 1.89 -7.92 -1.11
CA ARG A 247 1.25 -7.43 -2.35
C ARG A 247 1.09 -5.90 -2.32
N SER A 248 0.64 -5.32 -1.20
CA SER A 248 0.54 -3.87 -1.05
C SER A 248 1.92 -3.21 -1.09
N LEU A 249 2.92 -3.79 -0.45
CA LEU A 249 4.30 -3.31 -0.50
C LEU A 249 4.86 -3.33 -1.94
N ALA A 250 4.66 -4.41 -2.67
CA ALA A 250 5.09 -4.51 -4.06
C ALA A 250 4.39 -3.47 -4.96
N MET A 251 3.09 -3.24 -4.78
CA MET A 251 2.34 -2.20 -5.50
C MET A 251 2.86 -0.80 -5.16
N SER A 252 3.15 -0.52 -3.89
CA SER A 252 3.70 0.76 -3.42
C SER A 252 5.05 1.06 -4.06
N LEU A 253 5.97 0.08 -4.05
CA LEU A 253 7.34 0.25 -4.54
C LEU A 253 7.45 0.33 -6.08
N ASP A 254 6.50 -0.22 -6.83
CA ASP A 254 6.52 -0.22 -8.29
C ASP A 254 5.43 0.68 -8.89
N GLN A 255 4.19 0.22 -8.93
CA GLN A 255 3.11 0.88 -9.67
C GLN A 255 2.78 2.27 -9.10
N LYS A 256 2.64 2.36 -7.78
CA LYS A 256 2.32 3.61 -7.09
C LYS A 256 3.43 4.64 -7.25
N ARG A 257 4.68 4.21 -7.08
CA ARG A 257 5.84 5.07 -7.24
C ARG A 257 5.94 5.65 -8.66
N LYS A 258 5.71 4.83 -9.70
CA LYS A 258 5.69 5.29 -11.09
C LYS A 258 4.57 6.31 -11.35
N ALA A 259 3.36 6.04 -10.85
CA ALA A 259 2.23 6.95 -10.96
C ALA A 259 2.49 8.28 -10.23
N MET A 260 3.14 8.24 -9.06
CA MET A 260 3.56 9.41 -8.30
C MET A 260 4.52 10.30 -9.09
N PHE A 261 5.57 9.75 -9.70
CA PHE A 261 6.49 10.51 -10.54
C PHE A 261 5.79 11.14 -11.73
N THR A 262 4.91 10.40 -12.43
CA THR A 262 4.12 10.96 -13.53
C THR A 262 3.30 12.18 -13.09
N CYS A 263 2.69 12.14 -11.91
CA CYS A 263 1.95 13.27 -11.37
C CYS A 263 2.88 14.45 -10.99
N GLN A 264 4.02 14.17 -10.37
CA GLN A 264 4.99 15.19 -9.97
C GLN A 264 5.56 15.92 -11.20
N ASP A 265 5.96 15.19 -12.23
CA ASP A 265 6.49 15.75 -13.47
C ASP A 265 5.45 16.64 -14.16
N ALA A 266 4.19 16.20 -14.23
CA ALA A 266 3.11 16.97 -14.81
C ALA A 266 2.83 18.27 -14.02
N LEU A 267 2.82 18.21 -12.67
CA LEU A 267 2.66 19.41 -11.83
C LEU A 267 3.86 20.35 -11.93
N HIS A 268 5.07 19.80 -12.04
CA HIS A 268 6.26 20.61 -12.24
C HIS A 268 6.23 21.37 -13.59
N ALA A 269 5.91 20.67 -14.67
CA ALA A 269 5.75 21.30 -15.98
C ALA A 269 4.64 22.36 -15.99
N LEU A 270 3.52 22.08 -15.31
CA LEU A 270 2.43 23.05 -15.16
C LEU A 270 2.87 24.30 -14.39
N GLN A 271 3.59 24.12 -13.29
CA GLN A 271 4.12 25.23 -12.49
C GLN A 271 5.08 26.10 -13.30
N GLN A 272 5.99 25.49 -14.07
CA GLN A 272 6.89 26.20 -14.96
C GLN A 272 6.13 26.99 -16.03
N GLN A 273 5.10 26.39 -16.63
CA GLN A 273 4.29 27.08 -17.64
C GLN A 273 3.55 28.28 -17.06
N ILE A 274 2.90 28.14 -15.89
CA ILE A 274 2.25 29.25 -15.18
C ILE A 274 3.27 30.36 -14.89
N ALA A 275 4.48 30.00 -14.47
CA ALA A 275 5.54 30.98 -14.20
C ALA A 275 6.03 31.71 -15.47
N ALA A 276 6.09 31.03 -16.60
CA ALA A 276 6.58 31.56 -17.86
C ALA A 276 5.58 32.48 -18.59
N GLU A 277 4.27 32.40 -18.27
CA GLU A 277 3.26 33.23 -18.91
C GLU A 277 3.58 34.73 -18.70
N PRO A 278 3.66 35.56 -19.78
CA PRO A 278 3.98 36.97 -19.66
C PRO A 278 2.86 37.74 -18.97
N ILE A 279 3.22 38.68 -18.12
CA ILE A 279 2.30 39.64 -17.54
C ILE A 279 2.35 40.85 -18.48
N PRO A 280 1.23 41.30 -19.10
CA PRO A 280 1.21 42.47 -19.93
C PRO A 280 1.70 43.70 -19.17
N GLU A 281 2.62 44.43 -19.74
CA GLU A 281 3.07 45.70 -19.17
C GLU A 281 1.89 46.68 -19.09
N ALA A 282 1.83 47.43 -17.98
CA ALA A 282 0.88 48.54 -17.88
C ALA A 282 1.13 49.51 -19.02
N PRO A 283 0.07 49.99 -19.72
CA PRO A 283 0.25 50.97 -20.77
C PRO A 283 1.06 52.15 -20.19
N SER A 284 2.24 52.40 -20.76
CA SER A 284 3.06 53.52 -20.41
C SER A 284 2.25 54.79 -20.63
N ASN A 285 1.98 55.51 -19.52
CA ASN A 285 1.19 56.75 -19.58
C ASN A 285 2.00 57.85 -20.29
N PRO A 286 1.63 58.30 -21.53
CA PRO A 286 2.41 59.27 -22.29
C PRO A 286 2.29 60.68 -21.75
N ARG A 287 1.72 60.92 -20.58
CA ARG A 287 1.53 62.24 -19.97
C ARG A 287 2.61 62.64 -18.97
N ARG A 288 3.87 62.65 -19.38
CA ARG A 288 4.91 63.43 -18.69
C ARG A 288 5.94 63.95 -19.67
N LEU A 289 5.55 64.84 -20.57
CA LEU A 289 6.50 65.74 -21.26
C LEU A 289 5.68 66.93 -21.85
N SER A 290 5.31 67.87 -20.99
CA SER A 290 5.18 69.27 -21.39
C SER A 290 5.27 70.16 -20.15
N ALA A 291 6.45 70.20 -19.55
CA ALA A 291 6.85 71.40 -18.79
C ALA A 291 7.51 72.34 -19.80
N GLY A 292 6.69 73.26 -20.37
CA GLY A 292 7.19 74.31 -21.20
C GLY A 292 8.15 75.23 -20.43
N PRO A 293 9.05 75.95 -21.14
CA PRO A 293 10.02 76.79 -20.46
C PRO A 293 9.36 78.08 -19.95
N HIS A 294 9.51 78.32 -18.65
CA HIS A 294 9.29 79.66 -18.11
C HIS A 294 10.37 80.60 -18.63
N THR A 295 10.02 81.44 -19.60
CA THR A 295 10.76 82.68 -19.94
C THR A 295 10.49 83.70 -18.85
N GLY A 296 11.53 84.12 -18.14
CA GLY A 296 11.50 85.21 -17.18
C GLY A 296 11.39 86.60 -17.82
N TYR A 297 10.93 87.49 -17.04
CA TYR A 297 11.38 88.91 -16.90
C TYR A 297 11.38 89.21 -15.43
#